data_da8c450e97f0e3553634edd4e5c39ef5
#
_entry.id   da8c450e97f0e3553634edd4e5c39ef5
#
_cell.length_a   1.000
_cell.length_b   1.000
_cell.length_c   1.000
_cell.angle_alpha   90.00
_cell.angle_beta   90.00
_cell.angle_gamma   90.00
#
_symmetry.space_group_name_H-M   'P 1'
#
loop_
_entity.id
_entity.type
_entity.pdbx_description
1 polymer ?
#
loop_
_entity_poly.entity_id
_entity_poly.type
_entity_poly.pdbx_seq_one_letter_code
_entity_poly.pdbx_strand_id
1 'polypeptide(L)'
;MKINLLITGGLGYIGSFTAKNVFTRNKKKTYIVDNLSRGNTFAKKYSNSKILNVSEKKTQDFIKNKKINTILHLAALTCVRESIYNKDKYYKSFKSQIKFIKLLKKTNVRYFIFSSSLSVFEGSKIKKNLSPYSNYKLRVEKYLKKVSSKNFKVIVIRYPNIIGSDPSGKLG
;
A
#
# COMPACT_ATOMS: atom_id res chain seq x y z
N MET A 1 -18.81 0.91 -13.70
CA MET A 1 -18.14 2.05 -13.00
C MET A 1 -16.68 2.12 -13.46
N LYS A 2 -16.20 3.29 -13.88
CA LYS A 2 -14.79 3.49 -14.31
C LYS A 2 -13.87 3.43 -13.08
N ILE A 3 -12.86 2.57 -13.12
CA ILE A 3 -11.86 2.46 -12.05
C ILE A 3 -10.77 3.54 -12.24
N ASN A 4 -10.61 4.40 -11.22
CA ASN A 4 -9.49 5.30 -11.07
C ASN A 4 -8.61 4.79 -9.93
N LEU A 5 -7.55 4.05 -10.32
CA LEU A 5 -6.66 3.35 -9.40
C LEU A 5 -5.51 4.23 -8.93
N LEU A 6 -5.32 4.31 -7.62
CA LEU A 6 -4.11 4.81 -6.96
C LEU A 6 -3.33 3.63 -6.37
N ILE A 7 -2.05 3.56 -6.64
CA ILE A 7 -1.12 2.63 -5.99
C ILE A 7 -0.24 3.46 -5.04
N THR A 8 -0.38 3.28 -3.75
CA THR A 8 0.54 3.88 -2.77
C THR A 8 1.72 2.95 -2.55
N GLY A 9 2.93 3.48 -2.45
CA GLY A 9 4.14 2.66 -2.52
C GLY A 9 4.36 2.09 -3.93
N GLY A 10 3.85 2.79 -4.94
CA GLY A 10 3.82 2.31 -6.33
C GLY A 10 5.17 2.38 -7.05
N LEU A 11 6.19 2.99 -6.46
CA LEU A 11 7.56 3.02 -6.95
C LEU A 11 8.46 1.99 -6.27
N GLY A 12 7.92 1.24 -5.30
CA GLY A 12 8.58 0.08 -4.69
C GLY A 12 8.41 -1.19 -5.53
N TYR A 13 8.96 -2.31 -5.06
CA TYR A 13 9.04 -3.58 -5.78
C TYR A 13 7.68 -4.03 -6.35
N ILE A 14 6.72 -4.38 -5.51
CA ILE A 14 5.40 -4.87 -5.98
C ILE A 14 4.66 -3.79 -6.76
N GLY A 15 4.74 -2.54 -6.31
CA GLY A 15 4.01 -1.42 -6.90
C GLY A 15 4.44 -1.10 -8.32
N SER A 16 5.74 -1.13 -8.60
CA SER A 16 6.32 -0.86 -9.91
C SER A 16 5.92 -1.92 -10.95
N PHE A 17 5.95 -3.20 -10.55
CA PHE A 17 5.45 -4.30 -11.37
C PHE A 17 3.95 -4.16 -11.66
N THR A 18 3.16 -3.84 -10.64
CA THR A 18 1.72 -3.63 -10.80
C THR A 18 1.43 -2.48 -11.77
N ALA A 19 2.12 -1.35 -11.61
CA ALA A 19 1.96 -0.19 -12.50
C ALA A 19 2.31 -0.53 -13.95
N LYS A 20 3.43 -1.23 -14.19
CA LYS A 20 3.83 -1.72 -15.51
C LYS A 20 2.77 -2.64 -16.10
N ASN A 21 2.32 -3.65 -15.35
CA ASN A 21 1.33 -4.62 -15.84
C ASN A 21 0.00 -3.95 -16.23
N VAL A 22 -0.52 -3.04 -15.39
CA VAL A 22 -1.74 -2.30 -15.69
C VAL A 22 -1.56 -1.45 -16.94
N PHE A 23 -0.43 -0.76 -17.09
CA PHE A 23 -0.13 0.02 -18.29
C PHE A 23 -0.02 -0.84 -19.55
N THR A 24 0.70 -1.96 -19.47
CA THR A 24 0.91 -2.86 -20.61
C THR A 24 -0.40 -3.45 -21.13
N ARG A 25 -1.27 -3.89 -20.21
CA ARG A 25 -2.56 -4.51 -20.56
C ARG A 25 -3.60 -3.51 -21.04
N ASN A 26 -3.69 -2.33 -20.42
CA ASN A 26 -4.79 -1.40 -20.64
C ASN A 26 -4.37 -0.13 -21.37
N LYS A 27 -3.08 0.05 -21.67
CA LYS A 27 -2.47 1.28 -22.24
C LYS A 27 -2.80 2.55 -21.44
N LYS A 28 -3.15 2.39 -20.15
CA LYS A 28 -3.58 3.47 -19.28
C LYS A 28 -2.66 3.58 -18.07
N LYS A 29 -2.12 4.78 -17.84
CA LYS A 29 -1.30 5.08 -16.67
C LYS A 29 -2.15 5.06 -15.40
N THR A 30 -1.66 4.37 -14.35
CA THR A 30 -2.20 4.44 -13.01
C THR A 30 -1.73 5.71 -12.30
N TYR A 31 -2.38 6.07 -11.19
CA TYR A 31 -1.86 7.08 -10.27
C TYR A 31 -0.96 6.41 -9.23
N ILE A 32 0.13 7.09 -8.87
CA ILE A 32 1.05 6.62 -7.81
C ILE A 32 1.29 7.75 -6.81
N VAL A 33 1.32 7.38 -5.53
CA VAL A 33 1.88 8.17 -4.43
C VAL A 33 2.95 7.33 -3.74
N ASP A 34 4.15 7.87 -3.65
CA ASP A 34 5.31 7.24 -3.03
C ASP A 34 6.22 8.32 -2.42
N ASN A 35 6.91 8.02 -1.34
CA ASN A 35 7.87 8.95 -0.73
C ASN A 35 9.33 8.65 -1.06
N LEU A 36 9.57 7.66 -1.94
CA LEU A 36 10.90 7.19 -2.38
C LEU A 36 11.80 6.71 -1.23
N SER A 37 11.24 6.31 -0.10
CA SER A 37 12.07 5.80 1.01
C SER A 37 12.77 4.48 0.68
N ARG A 38 12.25 3.70 -0.28
CA ARG A 38 12.82 2.42 -0.75
C ARG A 38 12.59 2.15 -2.23
N GLY A 39 11.80 2.95 -2.91
CA GLY A 39 11.48 2.80 -4.34
C GLY A 39 12.49 3.52 -5.24
N ASN A 40 12.36 3.29 -6.54
CA ASN A 40 13.09 4.00 -7.57
C ASN A 40 12.14 4.69 -8.55
N THR A 41 12.68 5.57 -9.39
CA THR A 41 11.86 6.40 -10.29
C THR A 41 11.52 5.74 -11.63
N PHE A 42 12.06 4.57 -11.92
CA PHE A 42 11.94 3.95 -13.24
C PHE A 42 10.46 3.66 -13.64
N ALA A 43 9.62 3.28 -12.67
CA ALA A 43 8.21 3.01 -12.91
C ALA A 43 7.36 4.27 -13.19
N LYS A 44 7.91 5.49 -13.07
CA LYS A 44 7.19 6.74 -13.39
C LYS A 44 6.69 6.76 -14.84
N LYS A 45 7.41 6.14 -15.76
CA LYS A 45 6.98 6.07 -17.18
C LYS A 45 5.64 5.34 -17.39
N TYR A 46 5.27 4.45 -16.47
CA TYR A 46 4.02 3.70 -16.51
C TYR A 46 2.88 4.33 -15.68
N SER A 47 3.14 5.50 -15.07
CA SER A 47 2.23 6.07 -14.08
C SER A 47 2.19 7.60 -14.10
N ASN A 48 1.14 8.16 -13.50
CA ASN A 48 1.05 9.56 -13.10
C ASN A 48 1.42 9.64 -11.61
N SER A 49 2.72 9.81 -11.32
CA SER A 49 3.24 9.71 -9.96
C SER A 49 3.41 11.06 -9.27
N LYS A 50 3.21 11.08 -7.96
CA LYS A 50 3.54 12.17 -7.04
C LYS A 50 4.40 11.67 -5.90
N ILE A 51 5.45 12.43 -5.58
CA ILE A 51 6.34 12.12 -4.47
C ILE A 51 5.78 12.80 -3.23
N LEU A 52 5.06 12.03 -2.40
CA LEU A 52 4.34 12.49 -1.21
C LEU A 52 4.28 11.38 -0.17
N ASN A 53 4.18 11.75 1.10
CA ASN A 53 3.80 10.79 2.14
C ASN A 53 2.28 10.54 2.11
N VAL A 54 1.89 9.29 2.30
CA VAL A 54 0.47 8.90 2.26
C VAL A 54 -0.38 9.64 3.29
N SER A 55 0.18 9.96 4.47
CA SER A 55 -0.53 10.60 5.58
C SER A 55 -0.58 12.14 5.49
N GLU A 56 -0.14 12.74 4.39
CA GLU A 56 -0.18 14.18 4.18
C GLU A 56 -1.52 14.65 3.61
N LYS A 57 -1.89 15.90 3.93
CA LYS A 57 -3.05 16.56 3.35
C LYS A 57 -2.97 16.64 1.82
N LYS A 58 -1.78 16.91 1.27
CA LYS A 58 -1.52 16.94 -0.18
C LYS A 58 -1.91 15.64 -0.88
N THR A 59 -1.73 14.48 -0.23
CA THR A 59 -2.17 13.18 -0.76
C THR A 59 -3.69 13.07 -0.79
N GLN A 60 -4.39 13.56 0.24
CA GLN A 60 -5.86 13.60 0.22
C GLN A 60 -6.39 14.49 -0.90
N ASP A 61 -5.80 15.66 -1.10
CA ASP A 61 -6.19 16.59 -2.15
C ASP A 61 -5.93 16.00 -3.53
N PHE A 62 -4.79 15.32 -3.71
CA PHE A 62 -4.51 14.57 -4.95
C PHE A 62 -5.56 13.48 -5.23
N ILE A 63 -5.97 12.72 -4.20
CA ILE A 63 -7.02 11.70 -4.31
C ILE A 63 -8.34 12.31 -4.78
N LYS A 64 -8.74 13.46 -4.20
CA LYS A 64 -9.96 14.18 -4.57
C LYS A 64 -9.88 14.72 -6.00
N ASN A 65 -8.82 15.45 -6.33
CA ASN A 65 -8.64 16.09 -7.64
C ASN A 65 -8.60 15.09 -8.79
N LYS A 66 -8.02 13.90 -8.55
CA LYS A 66 -7.97 12.81 -9.55
C LYS A 66 -9.17 11.87 -9.49
N LYS A 67 -10.18 12.18 -8.65
CA LYS A 67 -11.41 11.37 -8.49
C LYS A 67 -11.08 9.89 -8.25
N ILE A 68 -10.05 9.61 -7.44
CA ILE A 68 -9.64 8.25 -7.11
C ILE A 68 -10.77 7.56 -6.37
N ASN A 69 -11.13 6.36 -6.83
CA ASN A 69 -12.16 5.54 -6.20
C ASN A 69 -11.65 4.16 -5.72
N THR A 70 -10.45 3.78 -6.12
CA THR A 70 -9.82 2.50 -5.78
C THR A 70 -8.37 2.72 -5.37
N ILE A 71 -7.97 2.16 -4.23
CA ILE A 71 -6.58 2.26 -3.73
C ILE A 71 -6.02 0.84 -3.54
N LEU A 72 -4.85 0.59 -4.12
CA LEU A 72 -3.97 -0.51 -3.75
C LEU A 72 -2.89 0.04 -2.82
N HIS A 73 -2.98 -0.30 -1.52
CA HIS A 73 -2.11 0.24 -0.48
C HIS A 73 -0.92 -0.69 -0.21
N LEU A 74 0.23 -0.36 -0.81
CA LEU A 74 1.51 -1.07 -0.65
C LEU A 74 2.52 -0.27 0.19
N ALA A 75 2.26 1.03 0.43
CA ALA A 75 3.17 1.91 1.16
C ALA A 75 3.32 1.48 2.63
N ALA A 76 4.38 0.75 2.94
CA ALA A 76 4.71 0.32 4.29
C ALA A 76 6.19 -0.08 4.38
N LEU A 77 6.75 -0.08 5.59
CA LEU A 77 8.00 -0.79 5.89
C LEU A 77 7.73 -2.29 5.89
N THR A 78 8.63 -3.10 5.34
CA THR A 78 8.38 -4.52 5.04
C THR A 78 9.37 -5.50 5.65
N CYS A 79 10.47 -5.04 6.27
CA CYS A 79 11.51 -5.91 6.80
C CYS A 79 11.20 -6.35 8.23
N VAL A 80 10.90 -7.65 8.42
CA VAL A 80 10.61 -8.24 9.73
C VAL A 80 11.79 -8.05 10.70
N ARG A 81 13.02 -8.37 10.25
CA ARG A 81 14.22 -8.24 11.05
C ARG A 81 14.46 -6.80 11.52
N GLU A 82 14.37 -5.83 10.60
CA GLU A 82 14.51 -4.40 10.95
C GLU A 82 13.49 -3.97 11.99
N SER A 83 12.27 -4.52 11.97
CA SER A 83 11.21 -4.15 12.91
C SER A 83 11.53 -4.50 14.37
N ILE A 84 12.40 -5.49 14.59
CA ILE A 84 12.83 -5.92 15.94
C ILE A 84 13.75 -4.88 16.56
N TYR A 85 14.71 -4.38 15.75
CA TYR A 85 15.70 -3.40 16.20
C TYR A 85 15.21 -1.96 16.15
N ASN A 86 14.29 -1.62 15.25
CA ASN A 86 13.78 -0.27 15.00
C ASN A 86 12.28 -0.17 15.28
N LYS A 87 11.82 -0.57 16.47
CA LYS A 87 10.39 -0.62 16.86
C LYS A 87 9.69 0.72 16.65
N ASP A 88 10.31 1.83 17.02
CA ASP A 88 9.75 3.18 16.91
C ASP A 88 9.53 3.60 15.45
N LYS A 89 10.45 3.27 14.55
CA LYS A 89 10.30 3.52 13.11
C LYS A 89 9.06 2.79 12.56
N TYR A 90 8.87 1.54 12.95
CA TYR A 90 7.73 0.74 12.55
C TYR A 90 6.42 1.21 13.18
N TYR A 91 6.47 1.66 14.43
CA TYR A 91 5.31 2.26 15.08
C TYR A 91 4.89 3.58 14.42
N LYS A 92 5.83 4.45 14.05
CA LYS A 92 5.57 5.66 13.28
C LYS A 92 4.93 5.34 11.92
N SER A 93 5.44 4.32 11.22
CA SER A 93 4.87 3.83 9.96
C SER A 93 3.43 3.33 10.16
N PHE A 94 3.16 2.56 11.20
CA PHE A 94 1.81 2.13 11.57
C PHE A 94 0.87 3.32 11.81
N LYS A 95 1.28 4.32 12.59
CA LYS A 95 0.49 5.54 12.83
C LYS A 95 0.18 6.28 11.54
N SER A 96 1.16 6.37 10.62
CA SER A 96 0.99 6.98 9.31
C SER A 96 -0.08 6.27 8.47
N GLN A 97 -0.09 4.93 8.48
CA GLN A 97 -1.11 4.14 7.77
C GLN A 97 -2.52 4.39 8.35
N ILE A 98 -2.66 4.38 9.69
CA ILE A 98 -3.95 4.67 10.33
C ILE A 98 -4.42 6.10 10.02
N LYS A 99 -3.50 7.09 10.06
CA LYS A 99 -3.82 8.47 9.68
C LYS A 99 -4.29 8.54 8.22
N PHE A 100 -3.61 7.86 7.30
CA PHE A 100 -4.01 7.79 5.90
C PHE A 100 -5.43 7.23 5.74
N ILE A 101 -5.73 6.09 6.35
CA ILE A 101 -7.08 5.49 6.27
C ILE A 101 -8.15 6.45 6.82
N LYS A 102 -7.86 7.19 7.90
CA LYS A 102 -8.76 8.21 8.44
C LYS A 102 -9.00 9.36 7.45
N LEU A 103 -7.96 9.81 6.73
CA LEU A 103 -8.09 10.85 5.71
C LEU A 103 -9.01 10.42 4.56
N LEU A 104 -9.08 9.13 4.23
CA LEU A 104 -9.93 8.62 3.15
C LEU A 104 -11.42 8.79 3.42
N LYS A 105 -11.87 8.88 4.69
CA LYS A 105 -13.28 9.13 5.03
C LYS A 105 -13.85 10.41 4.41
N LYS A 106 -12.98 11.38 4.07
CA LYS A 106 -13.37 12.64 3.43
C LYS A 106 -13.12 12.63 1.91
N THR A 107 -13.10 11.46 1.29
CA THR A 107 -12.87 11.26 -0.15
C THR A 107 -13.91 10.33 -0.75
N ASN A 108 -13.90 10.17 -2.08
CA ASN A 108 -14.81 9.27 -2.80
C ASN A 108 -14.23 7.87 -3.03
N VAL A 109 -13.24 7.46 -2.22
CA VAL A 109 -12.65 6.11 -2.30
C VAL A 109 -13.67 5.08 -1.83
N ARG A 110 -13.98 4.12 -2.70
CA ARG A 110 -14.93 3.03 -2.45
C ARG A 110 -14.25 1.69 -2.18
N TYR A 111 -13.07 1.47 -2.78
CA TYR A 111 -12.33 0.21 -2.66
C TYR A 111 -10.95 0.46 -2.12
N PHE A 112 -10.62 -0.22 -1.04
CA PHE A 112 -9.31 -0.17 -0.40
C PHE A 112 -8.73 -1.57 -0.30
N ILE A 113 -7.69 -1.84 -1.10
CA ILE A 113 -7.00 -3.13 -1.14
C ILE A 113 -5.73 -2.97 -0.31
N PHE A 114 -5.67 -3.67 0.81
CA PHE A 114 -4.57 -3.59 1.76
C PHE A 114 -3.59 -4.75 1.58
N SER A 115 -2.32 -4.42 1.41
CA SER A 115 -1.22 -5.38 1.41
C SER A 115 -0.86 -5.75 2.85
N SER A 116 -1.31 -6.90 3.30
CA SER A 116 -0.90 -7.53 4.55
C SER A 116 0.17 -8.60 4.30
N SER A 117 0.41 -9.49 5.24
CA SER A 117 1.47 -10.51 5.16
C SER A 117 1.04 -11.83 5.76
N LEU A 118 1.51 -12.93 5.20
CA LEU A 118 1.37 -14.26 5.82
C LEU A 118 2.18 -14.39 7.11
N SER A 119 3.14 -13.49 7.39
CA SER A 119 3.92 -13.51 8.62
C SER A 119 3.09 -13.35 9.91
N VAL A 120 1.80 -13.01 9.79
CA VAL A 120 0.85 -12.96 10.92
C VAL A 120 0.38 -14.34 11.35
N PHE A 121 0.62 -15.38 10.53
CA PHE A 121 0.19 -16.74 10.80
C PHE A 121 1.34 -17.67 11.19
N GLU A 122 0.96 -18.73 11.88
CA GLU A 122 1.72 -19.96 12.10
C GLU A 122 0.78 -21.12 11.77
N GLY A 123 1.04 -21.78 10.63
CA GLY A 123 0.04 -22.65 10.01
C GLY A 123 -1.26 -21.89 9.72
N SER A 124 -2.39 -22.41 10.16
CA SER A 124 -3.72 -21.79 9.99
C SER A 124 -4.10 -20.77 11.08
N LYS A 125 -3.29 -20.63 12.14
CA LYS A 125 -3.60 -19.78 13.31
C LYS A 125 -2.75 -18.51 13.31
N ILE A 126 -3.26 -17.45 13.96
CA ILE A 126 -2.48 -16.24 14.23
C ILE A 126 -1.38 -16.57 15.22
N LYS A 127 -0.13 -16.20 14.92
CA LYS A 127 1.02 -16.39 15.81
C LYS A 127 0.77 -15.77 17.19
N LYS A 128 1.17 -16.48 18.26
CA LYS A 128 1.16 -15.95 19.62
C LYS A 128 2.17 -14.81 19.77
N ASN A 129 3.40 -15.01 19.29
CA ASN A 129 4.51 -14.04 19.37
C ASN A 129 4.77 -13.39 18.01
N LEU A 130 4.10 -12.29 17.74
CA LEU A 130 4.26 -11.52 16.50
C LEU A 130 5.47 -10.58 16.59
N SER A 131 6.26 -10.50 15.51
CA SER A 131 7.20 -9.41 15.34
C SER A 131 6.46 -8.06 15.32
N PRO A 132 7.14 -6.93 15.63
CA PRO A 132 6.51 -5.60 15.52
C PRO A 132 5.89 -5.36 14.14
N TYR A 133 6.55 -5.76 13.06
CA TYR A 133 6.00 -5.69 11.71
C TYR A 133 4.67 -6.45 11.58
N SER A 134 4.65 -7.73 11.95
CA SER A 134 3.45 -8.58 11.83
C SER A 134 2.32 -8.09 12.74
N ASN A 135 2.65 -7.65 13.96
CA ASN A 135 1.69 -7.08 14.89
C ASN A 135 1.02 -5.82 14.30
N TYR A 136 1.81 -4.91 13.72
CA TYR A 136 1.24 -3.70 13.10
C TYR A 136 0.41 -4.01 11.87
N LYS A 137 0.80 -4.98 11.03
CA LYS A 137 -0.03 -5.44 9.92
C LYS A 137 -1.39 -5.93 10.43
N LEU A 138 -1.40 -6.81 11.43
CA LEU A 138 -2.62 -7.33 12.03
C LEU A 138 -3.49 -6.22 12.67
N ARG A 139 -2.87 -5.24 13.34
CA ARG A 139 -3.59 -4.09 13.90
C ARG A 139 -4.24 -3.23 12.82
N VAL A 140 -3.59 -3.03 11.68
CA VAL A 140 -4.19 -2.33 10.53
C VAL A 140 -5.35 -3.13 9.97
N GLU A 141 -5.23 -4.46 9.80
CA GLU A 141 -6.34 -5.32 9.38
C GLU A 141 -7.56 -5.18 10.29
N LYS A 142 -7.34 -5.28 11.63
CA LYS A 142 -8.40 -5.11 12.62
C LYS A 142 -9.07 -3.74 12.52
N TYR A 143 -8.29 -2.68 12.30
CA TYR A 143 -8.84 -1.34 12.11
C TYR A 143 -9.65 -1.23 10.80
N LEU A 144 -9.14 -1.78 9.70
CA LEU A 144 -9.82 -1.81 8.40
C LEU A 144 -11.16 -2.56 8.48
N LYS A 145 -11.21 -3.69 9.20
CA LYS A 145 -12.46 -4.42 9.44
C LYS A 145 -13.50 -3.54 10.14
N LYS A 146 -13.10 -2.72 11.13
CA LYS A 146 -14.01 -1.80 11.85
C LYS A 146 -14.54 -0.66 10.99
N VAL A 147 -13.77 -0.18 10.00
CA VAL A 147 -14.16 0.96 9.17
C VAL A 147 -14.75 0.57 7.82
N SER A 148 -14.73 -0.71 7.49
CA SER A 148 -15.34 -1.24 6.27
C SER A 148 -16.87 -1.06 6.29
N SER A 149 -17.44 -0.68 5.16
CA SER A 149 -18.89 -0.40 5.02
C SER A 149 -19.34 -0.62 3.58
N LYS A 150 -20.66 -0.45 3.32
CA LYS A 150 -21.21 -0.49 1.94
C LYS A 150 -20.53 0.54 1.02
N ASN A 151 -20.13 1.69 1.55
CA ASN A 151 -19.52 2.79 0.80
C ASN A 151 -17.97 2.79 0.82
N PHE A 152 -17.36 1.97 1.67
CA PHE A 152 -15.91 1.79 1.77
C PHE A 152 -15.57 0.32 1.95
N LYS A 153 -15.46 -0.40 0.84
CA LYS A 153 -15.17 -1.84 0.82
C LYS A 153 -13.68 -2.09 0.96
N VAL A 154 -13.33 -2.97 1.89
CA VAL A 154 -11.94 -3.34 2.17
C VAL A 154 -11.67 -4.77 1.70
N ILE A 155 -10.55 -4.94 1.01
CA ILE A 155 -9.98 -6.24 0.63
C ILE A 155 -8.60 -6.33 1.29
N VAL A 156 -8.34 -7.40 2.02
CA VAL A 156 -7.02 -7.67 2.61
C VAL A 156 -6.36 -8.79 1.85
N ILE A 157 -5.18 -8.52 1.28
CA ILE A 157 -4.35 -9.52 0.61
C ILE A 157 -3.14 -9.78 1.50
N ARG A 158 -2.98 -11.02 1.98
CA ARG A 158 -1.82 -11.45 2.75
C ARG A 158 -0.81 -12.09 1.83
N TYR A 159 0.27 -11.37 1.55
CA TYR A 159 1.33 -11.85 0.68
C TYR A 159 2.29 -12.79 1.42
N PRO A 160 2.73 -13.88 0.76
CA PRO A 160 3.94 -14.60 1.15
C PRO A 160 5.19 -13.77 0.82
N ASN A 161 6.36 -14.35 0.93
CA ASN A 161 7.56 -13.77 0.34
C ASN A 161 7.42 -13.76 -1.18
N ILE A 162 7.55 -12.56 -1.77
CA ILE A 162 7.46 -12.37 -3.21
C ILE A 162 8.86 -12.37 -3.78
N ILE A 163 9.07 -13.19 -4.81
CA ILE A 163 10.35 -13.32 -5.52
C ILE A 163 10.11 -13.07 -7.02
N GLY A 164 11.19 -12.76 -7.71
CA GLY A 164 11.21 -12.52 -9.14
C GLY A 164 11.75 -11.14 -9.49
N SER A 165 12.12 -10.98 -10.75
CA SER A 165 12.62 -9.71 -11.28
C SER A 165 11.92 -9.37 -12.60
N ASP A 166 11.89 -8.09 -12.93
CA ASP A 166 11.50 -7.66 -14.27
C ASP A 166 12.63 -8.02 -15.26
N PRO A 167 12.33 -8.50 -16.49
CA PRO A 167 13.36 -8.83 -17.46
C PRO A 167 14.35 -7.71 -17.75
N SER A 168 13.95 -6.45 -17.57
CA SER A 168 14.85 -5.30 -17.70
C SER A 168 15.78 -5.09 -16.51
N GLY A 169 15.56 -5.76 -15.38
CA GLY A 169 16.29 -5.55 -14.12
C GLY A 169 16.08 -4.19 -13.46
N LYS A 170 15.17 -3.35 -13.99
CA LYS A 170 15.03 -1.94 -13.58
C LYS A 170 13.85 -1.66 -12.65
N LEU A 171 12.95 -2.64 -12.47
CA LEU A 171 11.82 -2.53 -11.55
C LEU A 171 12.10 -3.29 -10.25
N GLY A 172 11.73 -2.71 -9.12
CA GLY A 172 11.91 -3.32 -7.80
C GLY A 172 12.41 -2.35 -6.76
#